data_3d0f7fbe0e9a66ddf0762b228601a8b7
#
_entry.id   3d0f7fbe0e9a66ddf0762b228601a8b7
#
_cell.length_a   1.000
_cell.length_b   1.000
_cell.length_c   1.000
_cell.angle_alpha   90.00
_cell.angle_beta   90.00
_cell.angle_gamma   90.00
#
_symmetry.space_group_name_H-M   'P 1'
#
loop_
_entity.id
_entity.type
_entity.pdbx_description
1 polymer ?
#
loop_
_entity_poly.entity_id
_entity_poly.type
_entity_poly.pdbx_seq_one_letter_code
_entity_poly.pdbx_strand_id
1 'polypeptide(L)'
;MPDKSPISYSIDIKRLPQKGFPVTVKPTEKELAALAAEHGLIAVGSFEAELLARDWKRTGVIVTGRVRAEIVQECVVTLEPISALIDQQIEATFVPEGSPLARPADPDGEMFFDLDGPDSPEVFEGDKIDVGALAEEIFALAIDPYPRKQGAELPSAGDGQQQSPFARLRDRLS
;
A
#
# COMPACT_ATOMS: atom_id res chain seq x y z
N MET A 1 -18.98 0.93 5.21
CA MET A 1 -18.24 -0.18 5.86
C MET A 1 -16.85 -0.13 5.24
N PRO A 2 -15.78 -0.02 6.01
CA PRO A 2 -14.48 -0.23 5.41
C PRO A 2 -14.47 -1.65 4.83
N ASP A 3 -14.18 -1.77 3.54
CA ASP A 3 -14.05 -3.07 2.90
C ASP A 3 -12.95 -3.83 3.63
N LYS A 4 -13.30 -5.03 4.12
CA LYS A 4 -12.37 -5.86 4.83
C LYS A 4 -11.33 -6.38 3.84
N SER A 5 -10.05 -6.17 4.14
CA SER A 5 -8.94 -6.70 3.35
C SER A 5 -9.20 -8.16 2.91
N PRO A 6 -9.00 -8.50 1.63
CA PRO A 6 -9.14 -9.88 1.15
C PRO A 6 -8.18 -10.85 1.86
N ILE A 7 -7.07 -10.35 2.40
CA ILE A 7 -6.04 -11.13 3.09
C ILE A 7 -5.96 -10.83 4.60
N SER A 8 -7.08 -10.44 5.21
CA SER A 8 -7.17 -10.12 6.64
C SER A 8 -6.62 -11.24 7.53
N TYR A 9 -5.66 -10.90 8.39
CA TYR A 9 -5.08 -11.78 9.40
C TYR A 9 -4.95 -11.05 10.74
N SER A 10 -5.91 -11.25 11.63
CA SER A 10 -5.94 -10.58 12.92
C SER A 10 -5.17 -11.35 13.99
N ILE A 11 -4.32 -10.65 14.73
CA ILE A 11 -3.60 -11.18 15.89
C ILE A 11 -4.10 -10.55 17.20
N ASP A 12 -4.12 -11.35 18.28
CA ASP A 12 -4.48 -10.87 19.62
C ASP A 12 -3.23 -10.34 20.33
N ILE A 13 -3.22 -9.05 20.60
CA ILE A 13 -2.06 -8.36 21.19
C ILE A 13 -1.85 -8.69 22.66
N LYS A 14 -2.89 -9.11 23.40
CA LYS A 14 -2.76 -9.50 24.82
C LYS A 14 -1.98 -10.80 25.03
N ARG A 15 -1.77 -11.55 23.94
CA ARG A 15 -1.11 -12.87 23.96
C ARG A 15 0.23 -12.88 23.26
N LEU A 16 0.84 -11.71 23.07
CA LEU A 16 2.15 -11.67 22.41
C LEU A 16 3.22 -12.28 23.34
N PRO A 17 4.00 -13.23 22.84
CA PRO A 17 5.15 -13.76 23.58
C PRO A 17 6.24 -12.71 23.72
N GLN A 18 7.03 -12.75 24.80
CA GLN A 18 8.18 -11.83 24.99
C GLN A 18 9.19 -11.85 23.83
N LYS A 19 9.32 -12.99 23.14
CA LYS A 19 10.20 -13.15 21.97
C LYS A 19 9.60 -12.61 20.67
N GLY A 20 8.36 -12.12 20.70
CA GLY A 20 7.57 -11.75 19.54
C GLY A 20 6.75 -12.92 18.97
N PHE A 21 5.76 -12.58 18.18
CA PHE A 21 4.84 -13.49 17.52
C PHE A 21 5.11 -13.47 16.00
N PRO A 22 5.73 -14.52 15.45
CA PRO A 22 5.94 -14.60 14.01
C PRO A 22 4.62 -14.95 13.31
N VAL A 23 4.35 -14.26 12.21
CA VAL A 23 3.18 -14.48 11.35
C VAL A 23 3.65 -14.60 9.92
N THR A 24 3.15 -15.62 9.22
CA THR A 24 3.33 -15.72 7.77
C THR A 24 1.96 -15.68 7.11
N VAL A 25 1.73 -14.66 6.29
CA VAL A 25 0.49 -14.52 5.52
C VAL A 25 0.74 -15.05 4.12
N LYS A 26 0.03 -16.12 3.76
CA LYS A 26 0.05 -16.76 2.43
C LYS A 26 -1.40 -16.90 1.97
N PRO A 27 -1.87 -15.97 1.11
CA PRO A 27 -3.22 -16.02 0.58
C PRO A 27 -3.48 -17.26 -0.27
N THR A 28 -4.71 -17.71 -0.26
CA THR A 28 -5.22 -18.74 -1.18
C THR A 28 -5.38 -18.15 -2.58
N GLU A 29 -5.52 -19.01 -3.60
CA GLU A 29 -5.77 -18.58 -4.98
C GLU A 29 -6.99 -17.65 -5.11
N LYS A 30 -8.04 -17.88 -4.31
CA LYS A 30 -9.24 -17.04 -4.28
C LYS A 30 -8.93 -15.65 -3.71
N GLU A 31 -8.13 -15.57 -2.66
CA GLU A 31 -7.72 -14.30 -2.06
C GLU A 31 -6.75 -13.54 -2.97
N LEU A 32 -5.84 -14.23 -3.68
CA LEU A 32 -4.98 -13.62 -4.70
C LEU A 32 -5.80 -13.02 -5.84
N ALA A 33 -6.84 -13.73 -6.30
CA ALA A 33 -7.75 -13.20 -7.31
C ALA A 33 -8.55 -11.98 -6.82
N ALA A 34 -8.99 -11.98 -5.56
CA ALA A 34 -9.66 -10.85 -4.94
C ALA A 34 -8.71 -9.65 -4.81
N LEU A 35 -7.47 -9.88 -4.38
CA LEU A 35 -6.43 -8.86 -4.28
C LEU A 35 -6.13 -8.23 -5.65
N ALA A 36 -6.02 -9.04 -6.71
CA ALA A 36 -5.84 -8.55 -8.07
C ALA A 36 -7.00 -7.66 -8.52
N ALA A 37 -8.24 -8.06 -8.25
CA ALA A 37 -9.43 -7.31 -8.61
C ALA A 37 -9.53 -5.97 -7.86
N GLU A 38 -9.20 -5.96 -6.58
CA GLU A 38 -9.25 -4.76 -5.74
C GLU A 38 -8.25 -3.70 -6.18
N HIS A 39 -7.04 -4.12 -6.55
CA HIS A 39 -5.96 -3.22 -6.98
C HIS A 39 -5.87 -3.02 -8.49
N GLY A 40 -6.84 -3.50 -9.28
CA GLY A 40 -6.88 -3.31 -10.73
C GLY A 40 -5.73 -3.99 -11.46
N LEU A 41 -5.19 -5.09 -10.93
CA LEU A 41 -4.13 -5.88 -11.52
C LEU A 41 -4.73 -6.95 -12.46
N ILE A 42 -3.99 -7.33 -13.49
CA ILE A 42 -4.35 -8.48 -14.34
C ILE A 42 -4.29 -9.77 -13.51
N ALA A 43 -3.25 -9.91 -12.68
CA ALA A 43 -3.10 -11.06 -11.80
C ALA A 43 -2.15 -10.75 -10.65
N VAL A 44 -2.31 -11.46 -9.53
CA VAL A 44 -1.30 -11.65 -8.48
C VAL A 44 -0.91 -13.12 -8.51
N GLY A 45 0.31 -13.40 -8.97
CA GLY A 45 0.82 -14.77 -9.13
C GLY A 45 1.25 -15.39 -7.80
N SER A 46 1.83 -14.57 -6.93
CA SER A 46 2.21 -14.96 -5.57
C SER A 46 2.15 -13.78 -4.62
N PHE A 47 1.93 -14.07 -3.35
CA PHE A 47 2.02 -13.09 -2.25
C PHE A 47 2.47 -13.83 -1.00
N GLU A 48 3.47 -13.30 -0.33
CA GLU A 48 3.94 -13.79 0.96
C GLU A 48 4.37 -12.62 1.83
N ALA A 49 3.81 -12.52 3.03
CA ALA A 49 4.29 -11.58 4.04
C ALA A 49 4.80 -12.35 5.26
N GLU A 50 6.06 -12.11 5.60
CA GLU A 50 6.71 -12.63 6.80
C GLU A 50 6.83 -11.50 7.81
N LEU A 51 6.10 -11.61 8.92
CA LEU A 51 5.92 -10.54 9.91
C LEU A 51 6.31 -11.02 11.29
N LEU A 52 6.79 -10.11 12.12
CA LEU A 52 7.07 -10.33 13.53
C LEU A 52 6.42 -9.20 14.35
N ALA A 53 5.40 -9.54 15.11
CA ALA A 53 4.76 -8.62 16.05
C ALA A 53 5.42 -8.73 17.43
N ARG A 54 5.79 -7.59 18.02
CA ARG A 54 6.43 -7.50 19.35
C ARG A 54 5.82 -6.39 20.18
N ASP A 55 5.87 -6.56 21.48
CA ASP A 55 5.53 -5.45 22.39
C ASP A 55 6.42 -4.23 22.12
N TRP A 56 5.79 -3.07 22.08
CA TRP A 56 6.46 -1.79 21.93
C TRP A 56 6.08 -0.84 23.06
N LYS A 57 7.08 -0.36 23.77
CA LYS A 57 6.86 0.43 25.00
C LYS A 57 5.96 -0.34 25.98
N ARG A 58 4.98 0.31 26.61
CA ARG A 58 4.13 -0.31 27.64
C ARG A 58 2.83 -0.90 27.09
N THR A 59 2.28 -0.34 26.05
CA THR A 59 0.93 -0.64 25.56
C THR A 59 0.83 -0.77 24.04
N GLY A 60 1.90 -0.46 23.33
CA GLY A 60 1.93 -0.54 21.88
C GLY A 60 2.49 -1.87 21.36
N VAL A 61 2.36 -2.05 20.06
CA VAL A 61 2.91 -3.18 19.30
C VAL A 61 3.67 -2.63 18.12
N ILE A 62 4.86 -3.18 17.87
CA ILE A 62 5.59 -2.94 16.63
C ILE A 62 5.52 -4.20 15.77
N VAL A 63 5.15 -4.03 14.51
CA VAL A 63 5.15 -5.08 13.50
C VAL A 63 6.26 -4.78 12.51
N THR A 64 7.19 -5.69 12.38
CA THR A 64 8.29 -5.61 11.42
C THR A 64 8.28 -6.82 10.52
N GLY A 65 8.74 -6.66 9.29
CA GLY A 65 8.78 -7.79 8.38
C GLY A 65 9.01 -7.39 6.93
N ARG A 66 8.50 -8.23 6.04
CA ARG A 66 8.68 -8.05 4.61
C ARG A 66 7.52 -8.67 3.85
N VAL A 67 7.07 -7.98 2.81
CA VAL A 67 6.12 -8.51 1.83
C VAL A 67 6.81 -8.70 0.48
N ARG A 68 6.54 -9.86 -0.15
CA ARG A 68 6.97 -10.18 -1.51
C ARG A 68 5.79 -10.64 -2.32
N ALA A 69 5.69 -10.16 -3.55
CA ALA A 69 4.62 -10.56 -4.45
C ALA A 69 5.09 -10.52 -5.91
N GLU A 70 4.48 -11.38 -6.73
CA GLU A 70 4.58 -11.34 -8.18
C GLU A 70 3.25 -10.85 -8.73
N ILE A 71 3.29 -9.77 -9.50
CA ILE A 71 2.09 -9.17 -10.08
C ILE A 71 2.18 -9.05 -11.59
N VAL A 72 1.03 -8.99 -12.24
CA VAL A 72 0.91 -8.67 -13.66
C VAL A 72 0.03 -7.45 -13.79
N GLN A 73 0.58 -6.40 -14.41
CA GLN A 73 -0.08 -5.12 -14.68
C GLN A 73 -0.23 -4.89 -16.18
N GLU A 74 -1.13 -4.01 -16.57
CA GLU A 74 -1.25 -3.56 -17.94
C GLU A 74 -0.32 -2.37 -18.22
N CYS A 75 0.46 -2.44 -19.31
CA CYS A 75 1.28 -1.31 -19.74
C CYS A 75 0.39 -0.13 -20.14
N VAL A 76 0.62 1.04 -19.56
CA VAL A 76 -0.19 2.24 -19.87
C VAL A 76 -0.02 2.77 -21.29
N VAL A 77 0.99 2.28 -22.04
CA VAL A 77 1.27 2.71 -23.42
C VAL A 77 0.81 1.68 -24.44
N THR A 78 1.15 0.40 -24.22
CA THR A 78 0.90 -0.68 -25.22
C THR A 78 -0.29 -1.56 -24.87
N LEU A 79 -0.84 -1.43 -23.66
CA LEU A 79 -1.90 -2.28 -23.08
C LEU A 79 -1.50 -3.77 -22.98
N GLU A 80 -0.22 -4.07 -23.13
CA GLU A 80 0.30 -5.43 -22.97
C GLU A 80 0.56 -5.75 -21.49
N PRO A 81 0.43 -7.03 -21.09
CA PRO A 81 0.74 -7.43 -19.73
C PRO A 81 2.25 -7.30 -19.43
N ILE A 82 2.56 -6.81 -18.23
CA ILE A 82 3.91 -6.68 -17.69
C ILE A 82 3.96 -7.37 -16.34
N SER A 83 4.92 -8.27 -16.17
CA SER A 83 5.21 -8.85 -14.85
C SER A 83 6.11 -7.93 -14.05
N ALA A 84 5.81 -7.77 -12.76
CA ALA A 84 6.62 -7.02 -11.81
C ALA A 84 6.75 -7.79 -10.50
N LEU A 85 7.86 -7.54 -9.79
CA LEU A 85 8.14 -8.08 -8.47
C LEU A 85 8.02 -6.95 -7.45
N ILE A 86 7.26 -7.21 -6.39
CA ILE A 86 7.19 -6.35 -5.22
C ILE A 86 8.01 -7.01 -4.11
N ASP A 87 8.88 -6.24 -3.48
CA ASP A 87 9.70 -6.66 -2.36
C ASP A 87 9.89 -5.46 -1.43
N GLN A 88 9.05 -5.37 -0.38
CA GLN A 88 9.00 -4.23 0.52
C GLN A 88 9.21 -4.64 1.97
N GLN A 89 9.92 -3.78 2.71
CA GLN A 89 10.01 -3.90 4.16
C GLN A 89 8.76 -3.32 4.81
N ILE A 90 8.37 -3.93 5.91
CA ILE A 90 7.24 -3.50 6.74
C ILE A 90 7.79 -3.12 8.10
N GLU A 91 7.47 -1.90 8.54
CA GLU A 91 7.68 -1.43 9.89
C GLU A 91 6.51 -0.51 10.26
N ALA A 92 5.66 -0.96 11.16
CA ALA A 92 4.51 -0.20 11.64
C ALA A 92 4.38 -0.32 13.15
N THR A 93 3.98 0.76 13.79
CA THR A 93 3.77 0.82 15.23
C THR A 93 2.29 1.08 15.50
N PHE A 94 1.72 0.28 16.38
CA PHE A 94 0.32 0.36 16.78
C PHE A 94 0.21 0.72 18.25
N VAL A 95 -0.75 1.61 18.59
CA VAL A 95 -1.07 1.98 19.96
C VAL A 95 -2.57 1.92 20.20
N PRO A 96 -3.02 1.55 21.41
CA PRO A 96 -4.45 1.53 21.71
C PRO A 96 -5.04 2.94 21.70
N GLU A 97 -6.34 3.02 21.40
CA GLU A 97 -7.09 4.26 21.50
C GLU A 97 -6.91 4.91 22.89
N GLY A 98 -6.74 6.24 22.90
CA GLY A 98 -6.47 7.00 24.13
C GLY A 98 -5.06 6.85 24.69
N SER A 99 -4.14 6.19 23.97
CA SER A 99 -2.74 6.10 24.36
C SER A 99 -2.08 7.48 24.32
N PRO A 100 -1.30 7.86 25.36
CA PRO A 100 -0.50 9.08 25.30
C PRO A 100 0.61 9.04 24.25
N LEU A 101 0.84 7.87 23.66
CA LEU A 101 1.80 7.65 22.57
C LEU A 101 1.17 7.90 21.19
N ALA A 102 -0.16 7.89 21.07
CA ALA A 102 -0.84 8.42 19.92
C ALA A 102 -0.61 9.94 19.92
N ARG A 103 -0.10 10.50 18.80
CA ARG A 103 0.01 11.96 18.71
C ARG A 103 -1.39 12.55 18.85
N PRO A 104 -1.67 13.38 19.89
CA PRO A 104 -2.93 14.09 19.94
C PRO A 104 -2.98 15.03 18.72
N ALA A 105 -4.10 15.06 18.02
CA ALA A 105 -4.41 16.19 17.17
C ALA A 105 -4.40 17.43 18.06
N ASP A 106 -3.56 18.42 17.74
CA ASP A 106 -3.54 19.67 18.50
C ASP A 106 -4.95 20.27 18.48
N PRO A 107 -5.46 20.84 19.60
CA PRO A 107 -6.80 21.42 19.67
C PRO A 107 -7.07 22.48 18.58
N ASP A 108 -6.03 23.08 18.03
CA ASP A 108 -6.09 24.09 16.97
C ASP A 108 -6.04 23.51 15.55
N GLY A 109 -6.00 22.19 15.37
CA GLY A 109 -6.04 21.52 14.06
C GLY A 109 -4.76 21.66 13.23
N GLU A 110 -3.70 22.23 13.76
CA GLU A 110 -2.41 22.29 13.08
C GLU A 110 -1.67 20.96 13.27
N MET A 111 -1.55 20.16 12.21
CA MET A 111 -0.68 19.01 12.19
C MET A 111 0.75 19.47 11.92
N PHE A 112 1.60 19.47 12.95
CA PHE A 112 3.03 19.55 12.74
C PHE A 112 3.53 18.20 12.18
N PHE A 113 3.69 18.15 10.87
CA PHE A 113 4.38 17.04 10.23
C PHE A 113 5.88 17.25 10.43
N ASP A 114 6.46 16.47 11.31
CA ASP A 114 7.90 16.29 11.33
C ASP A 114 8.26 15.34 10.17
N LEU A 115 8.66 15.90 9.04
CA LEU A 115 8.99 15.15 7.82
C LEU A 115 10.18 14.20 8.02
N ASP A 116 11.00 14.42 9.04
CA ASP A 116 12.15 13.59 9.38
C ASP A 116 11.91 12.74 10.65
N GLY A 117 10.73 12.83 11.26
CA GLY A 117 10.36 12.09 12.45
C GLY A 117 9.91 10.65 12.12
N PRO A 118 9.97 9.73 13.10
CA PRO A 118 9.43 8.39 12.92
C PRO A 118 7.92 8.48 12.64
N ASP A 119 7.42 7.57 11.80
CA ASP A 119 6.00 7.48 11.46
C ASP A 119 5.14 7.47 12.72
N SER A 120 4.04 8.22 12.65
CA SER A 120 3.11 8.28 13.77
C SER A 120 2.49 6.91 14.00
N PRO A 121 2.41 6.44 15.26
CA PRO A 121 1.76 5.17 15.53
C PRO A 121 0.32 5.16 15.04
N GLU A 122 -0.10 4.05 14.48
CA GLU A 122 -1.50 3.79 14.14
C GLU A 122 -2.30 3.50 15.41
N VAL A 123 -3.54 3.99 15.43
CA VAL A 123 -4.44 3.76 16.56
C VAL A 123 -5.33 2.57 16.26
N PHE A 124 -5.38 1.61 17.20
CA PHE A 124 -6.27 0.47 17.08
C PHE A 124 -7.30 0.46 18.23
N GLU A 125 -8.46 -0.14 17.96
CA GLU A 125 -9.52 -0.36 18.93
C GLU A 125 -9.57 -1.82 19.37
N GLY A 126 -9.87 -2.03 20.66
CA GLY A 126 -9.98 -3.38 21.22
C GLY A 126 -8.63 -4.06 21.46
N ASP A 127 -8.55 -5.37 21.16
CA ASP A 127 -7.43 -6.24 21.53
C ASP A 127 -6.74 -6.90 20.34
N LYS A 128 -7.09 -6.49 19.12
CA LYS A 128 -6.60 -7.13 17.88
C LYS A 128 -6.10 -6.09 16.90
N ILE A 129 -5.05 -6.45 16.19
CA ILE A 129 -4.56 -5.72 15.01
C ILE A 129 -4.60 -6.64 13.80
N ASP A 130 -4.91 -6.10 12.62
CA ASP A 130 -4.95 -6.85 11.37
C ASP A 130 -3.63 -6.69 10.61
N VAL A 131 -2.74 -7.65 10.79
CA VAL A 131 -1.42 -7.63 10.14
C VAL A 131 -1.49 -8.06 8.66
N GLY A 132 -2.58 -8.73 8.26
CA GLY A 132 -2.83 -9.03 6.86
C GLY A 132 -3.20 -7.76 6.09
N ALA A 133 -4.09 -6.93 6.66
CA ALA A 133 -4.45 -5.64 6.09
C ALA A 133 -3.22 -4.70 6.00
N LEU A 134 -2.36 -4.67 7.02
CA LEU A 134 -1.08 -3.93 6.97
C LEU A 134 -0.21 -4.40 5.80
N ALA A 135 -0.06 -5.71 5.62
CA ALA A 135 0.75 -6.25 4.53
C ALA A 135 0.18 -5.90 3.16
N GLU A 136 -1.15 -5.88 3.01
CA GLU A 136 -1.84 -5.44 1.82
C GLU A 136 -1.63 -3.95 1.54
N GLU A 137 -1.71 -3.11 2.56
CA GLU A 137 -1.47 -1.66 2.42
C GLU A 137 -0.07 -1.37 1.87
N ILE A 138 0.96 -1.98 2.46
CA ILE A 138 2.34 -1.82 1.98
C ILE A 138 2.52 -2.39 0.57
N PHE A 139 1.87 -3.50 0.26
CA PHE A 139 1.82 -4.06 -1.08
C PHE A 139 1.18 -3.07 -2.06
N ALA A 140 0.04 -2.49 -1.74
CA ALA A 140 -0.69 -1.54 -2.58
C ALA A 140 0.14 -0.28 -2.89
N LEU A 141 0.84 0.25 -1.87
CA LEU A 141 1.73 1.41 -2.02
C LEU A 141 2.94 1.13 -2.92
N ALA A 142 3.33 -0.13 -3.07
CA ALA A 142 4.46 -0.53 -3.91
C ALA A 142 4.08 -0.82 -5.37
N ILE A 143 2.80 -0.86 -5.70
CA ILE A 143 2.32 -1.04 -7.08
C ILE A 143 2.66 0.22 -7.89
N ASP A 144 3.36 0.04 -9.03
CA ASP A 144 3.62 1.15 -9.94
C ASP A 144 2.29 1.64 -10.55
N PRO A 145 1.89 2.90 -10.33
CA PRO A 145 0.64 3.43 -10.88
C PRO A 145 0.70 3.69 -12.39
N TYR A 146 1.90 3.69 -12.98
CA TYR A 146 2.11 3.96 -14.42
C TYR A 146 3.08 2.95 -15.06
N PRO A 147 2.76 1.64 -15.02
CA PRO A 147 3.68 0.62 -15.48
C PRO A 147 3.93 0.75 -16.98
N ARG A 148 5.20 0.72 -17.39
CA ARG A 148 5.61 0.83 -18.79
C ARG A 148 6.53 -0.32 -19.17
N LYS A 149 6.23 -0.94 -20.32
CA LYS A 149 7.13 -1.91 -20.93
C LYS A 149 8.41 -1.19 -21.38
N GLN A 150 9.54 -1.79 -21.15
CA GLN A 150 10.83 -1.25 -21.59
C GLN A 150 10.81 -1.05 -23.13
N GLY A 151 11.12 0.16 -23.60
CA GLY A 151 11.05 0.52 -25.01
C GLY A 151 9.65 0.86 -25.54
N ALA A 152 8.63 0.95 -24.67
CA ALA A 152 7.31 1.41 -25.08
C ALA A 152 7.36 2.91 -25.40
N GLU A 153 7.18 3.24 -26.67
CA GLU A 153 7.04 4.61 -27.14
C GLU A 153 5.56 4.89 -27.43
N LEU A 154 5.10 6.09 -27.01
CA LEU A 154 3.81 6.58 -27.48
C LEU A 154 3.87 6.66 -29.00
N PRO A 155 2.87 6.15 -29.75
CA PRO A 155 2.80 6.43 -31.17
C PRO A 155 2.90 7.95 -31.34
N SER A 156 3.96 8.40 -32.02
CA SER A 156 4.06 9.82 -32.36
C SER A 156 2.75 10.17 -33.03
N ALA A 157 2.03 11.15 -32.48
CA ALA A 157 0.87 11.71 -33.18
C ALA A 157 1.39 12.08 -34.56
N GLY A 158 1.11 11.20 -35.55
CA GLY A 158 1.54 11.43 -36.91
C GLY A 158 1.16 12.83 -37.29
N ASP A 159 1.98 13.49 -38.10
CA ASP A 159 1.81 14.84 -38.66
C ASP A 159 0.50 15.02 -39.46
N GLY A 160 -0.58 14.43 -39.02
CA GLY A 160 -1.93 14.79 -39.35
C GLY A 160 -2.22 16.07 -38.61
N GLN A 161 -2.06 17.21 -39.29
CA GLN A 161 -2.45 18.56 -38.89
C GLN A 161 -3.86 18.58 -38.26
N GLN A 162 -4.02 18.05 -37.08
CA GLN A 162 -5.09 18.46 -36.20
C GLN A 162 -4.62 19.78 -35.55
N GLN A 163 -4.88 20.88 -36.25
CA GLN A 163 -4.75 22.20 -35.68
C GLN A 163 -5.43 22.16 -34.31
N SER A 164 -4.61 22.30 -33.27
CA SER A 164 -5.12 22.44 -31.90
C SER A 164 -6.31 23.41 -31.92
N PRO A 165 -7.44 23.11 -31.26
CA PRO A 165 -8.56 24.02 -31.14
C PRO A 165 -8.14 25.44 -30.68
N PHE A 166 -6.99 25.51 -30.02
CA PHE A 166 -6.38 26.76 -29.53
C PHE A 166 -5.50 27.47 -30.57
N ALA A 167 -5.17 26.88 -31.70
CA ALA A 167 -4.40 27.55 -32.77
C ALA A 167 -5.14 28.76 -33.34
N ARG A 168 -6.47 28.70 -33.36
CA ARG A 168 -7.33 29.82 -33.81
C ARG A 168 -7.40 31.00 -32.83
N LEU A 169 -7.04 30.80 -31.56
CA LEU A 169 -7.00 31.87 -30.56
C LEU A 169 -5.78 32.76 -30.74
N ARG A 170 -4.67 32.22 -31.21
CA ARG A 170 -3.43 32.96 -31.44
C ARG A 170 -3.60 33.99 -32.57
N ASP A 171 -4.38 33.65 -33.60
CA ASP A 171 -4.63 34.53 -34.77
C ASP A 171 -5.64 35.66 -34.47
N ARG A 172 -6.34 35.63 -33.35
CA ARG A 172 -7.27 36.68 -32.88
C ARG A 172 -6.65 37.67 -31.93
N LEU A 173 -5.44 37.41 -31.43
CA LEU A 173 -4.72 38.26 -30.48
C LEU A 173 -3.54 39.02 -31.12
N SER A 174 -3.38 38.90 -32.43
CA SER A 174 -2.51 39.74 -33.29
C SER A 174 -3.33 40.73 -34.06
#